data_59183dfddd14cace9ba5d64f0192b306
#
_entry.id   59183dfddd14cace9ba5d64f0192b306
#
_cell.length_a   1.000
_cell.length_b   1.000
_cell.length_c   1.000
_cell.angle_alpha   90.00
_cell.angle_beta   90.00
_cell.angle_gamma   90.00
#
_symmetry.space_group_name_H-M   'P 1'
#
loop_
_entity.id
_entity.type
_entity.pdbx_description
1 polymer ?
#
loop_
_entity_poly.entity_id
_entity_poly.type
_entity_poly.pdbx_seq_one_letter_code
_entity_poly.pdbx_strand_id
1 'polypeptide(L)'
;MHYVDSATGTIYPLEEPRWRGKSGAHVNLGDAPGLTRGDIDASVNSLWRYRNALLVDAATAVTMGEGWTPLVPGHWDGVPVSYKLEFMMPTGSFKDRGMTAMVSSLKGCGISEVLEDSSGNAGASLSAYAAAAGMRCRILVPETASYPKIAQIAACGAEVVTIRGSRQDVAD
;
A
#
# COMPACT_ATOMS: atom_id res chain seq x y z
N MET A 1 -7.60 -0.66 -18.40
CA MET A 1 -8.20 -0.55 -17.07
C MET A 1 -8.48 0.91 -16.76
N HIS A 2 -9.37 1.23 -15.82
CA HIS A 2 -9.86 2.57 -15.55
C HIS A 2 -10.45 2.63 -14.14
N TYR A 3 -10.62 3.85 -13.60
CA TYR A 3 -11.41 4.05 -12.40
C TYR A 3 -12.89 4.20 -12.76
N VAL A 4 -13.77 3.78 -11.86
CA VAL A 4 -15.24 3.92 -11.99
C VAL A 4 -15.80 4.58 -10.73
N ASP A 5 -16.46 5.71 -10.88
CA ASP A 5 -17.19 6.38 -9.80
C ASP A 5 -18.31 5.47 -9.28
N SER A 6 -18.28 5.13 -8.01
CA SER A 6 -19.20 4.16 -7.41
C SER A 6 -20.66 4.64 -7.37
N ALA A 7 -20.89 5.94 -7.44
CA ALA A 7 -22.24 6.51 -7.40
C ALA A 7 -22.83 6.75 -8.80
N THR A 8 -21.99 7.10 -9.80
CA THR A 8 -22.46 7.55 -11.12
C THR A 8 -22.05 6.63 -12.26
N GLY A 9 -21.12 5.70 -12.05
CA GLY A 9 -20.53 4.88 -13.11
C GLY A 9 -19.60 5.65 -14.05
N THR A 10 -19.29 6.91 -13.76
CA THR A 10 -18.39 7.70 -14.60
C THR A 10 -16.98 7.08 -14.61
N ILE A 11 -16.43 6.97 -15.81
CA ILE A 11 -15.11 6.36 -16.04
C ILE A 11 -14.04 7.46 -16.06
N TYR A 12 -12.87 7.16 -15.44
CA TYR A 12 -11.71 8.03 -15.44
C TYR A 12 -10.44 7.23 -15.79
N PRO A 13 -9.44 7.85 -16.43
CA PRO A 13 -8.19 7.20 -16.77
C PRO A 13 -7.34 6.90 -15.52
N LEU A 14 -6.49 5.87 -15.60
CA LEU A 14 -5.59 5.48 -14.48
C LEU A 14 -4.43 6.44 -14.31
N GLU A 15 -4.04 7.15 -15.36
CA GLU A 15 -2.95 8.12 -15.39
C GLU A 15 -3.24 9.36 -14.52
N GLU A 16 -4.50 9.56 -14.15
CA GLU A 16 -4.94 10.60 -13.23
C GLU A 16 -5.26 9.97 -11.86
N PRO A 17 -4.30 9.89 -10.94
CA PRO A 17 -4.54 9.30 -9.62
C PRO A 17 -5.69 9.97 -8.90
N ARG A 18 -6.65 9.18 -8.45
CA ARG A 18 -7.81 9.68 -7.71
C ARG A 18 -8.36 8.65 -6.75
N TRP A 19 -8.89 9.13 -5.65
CA TRP A 19 -9.57 8.32 -4.65
C TRP A 19 -11.08 8.59 -4.59
N ARG A 20 -11.52 9.70 -5.21
CA ARG A 20 -12.93 10.10 -5.33
C ARG A 20 -13.25 10.50 -6.77
N GLY A 21 -14.49 10.22 -7.19
CA GLY A 21 -15.07 10.74 -8.40
C GLY A 21 -15.55 12.19 -8.25
N LYS A 22 -16.00 12.78 -9.34
CA LYS A 22 -16.64 14.12 -9.32
C LYS A 22 -17.93 14.16 -8.50
N SER A 23 -18.56 13.02 -8.26
CA SER A 23 -19.72 12.88 -7.36
C SER A 23 -19.36 13.04 -5.88
N GLY A 24 -18.07 12.98 -5.52
CA GLY A 24 -17.59 12.88 -4.15
C GLY A 24 -17.54 11.45 -3.61
N ALA A 25 -18.11 10.46 -4.32
CA ALA A 25 -18.03 9.06 -3.94
C ALA A 25 -16.65 8.47 -4.23
N HIS A 26 -16.31 7.34 -3.58
CA HIS A 26 -15.09 6.61 -3.86
C HIS A 26 -15.09 6.07 -5.30
N VAL A 27 -13.94 5.82 -5.85
CA VAL A 27 -13.78 5.13 -7.11
C VAL A 27 -13.40 3.67 -6.90
N ASN A 28 -13.94 2.80 -7.73
CA ASN A 28 -13.52 1.42 -7.87
C ASN A 28 -12.59 1.28 -9.07
N LEU A 29 -11.82 0.21 -9.10
CA LEU A 29 -11.16 -0.22 -10.33
C LEU A 29 -12.19 -0.92 -11.21
N GLY A 30 -12.23 -0.56 -12.48
CA GLY A 30 -13.03 -1.25 -13.48
C GLY A 30 -12.52 -2.66 -13.75
N ASP A 31 -13.23 -3.41 -14.58
CA ASP A 31 -12.90 -4.79 -14.90
C ASP A 31 -11.46 -4.92 -15.38
N ALA A 32 -10.77 -5.89 -14.80
CA ALA A 32 -9.42 -6.27 -15.14
C ALA A 32 -9.40 -7.73 -15.63
N PRO A 33 -8.51 -8.10 -16.56
CA PRO A 33 -8.31 -9.49 -16.88
C PRO A 33 -7.87 -10.25 -15.62
N GLY A 34 -8.48 -11.40 -15.37
CA GLY A 34 -8.05 -12.29 -14.30
C GLY A 34 -6.66 -12.88 -14.58
N LEU A 35 -6.07 -13.54 -13.58
CA LEU A 35 -4.85 -14.31 -13.74
C LEU A 35 -5.16 -15.80 -13.94
N THR A 36 -4.49 -16.40 -14.89
CA THR A 36 -4.32 -17.86 -14.97
C THR A 36 -3.02 -18.29 -14.30
N ARG A 37 -2.82 -19.58 -14.06
CA ARG A 37 -1.54 -20.10 -13.55
C ARG A 37 -0.37 -19.81 -14.48
N GLY A 38 -0.61 -19.73 -15.80
CA GLY A 38 0.40 -19.43 -16.81
C GLY A 38 0.90 -17.97 -16.79
N ASP A 39 0.10 -17.06 -16.21
CA ASP A 39 0.44 -15.64 -16.10
C ASP A 39 1.33 -15.33 -14.90
N ILE A 40 1.56 -16.32 -14.03
CA ILE A 40 2.37 -16.16 -12.82
C ILE A 40 3.84 -16.36 -13.15
N ASP A 41 4.66 -15.33 -12.91
CA ASP A 41 6.10 -15.44 -13.06
C ASP A 41 6.71 -16.21 -11.87
N ALA A 42 6.92 -17.51 -12.07
CA ALA A 42 7.45 -18.39 -11.03
C ALA A 42 8.92 -18.10 -10.65
N SER A 43 9.64 -17.31 -11.45
CA SER A 43 11.03 -16.91 -11.17
C SER A 43 11.10 -15.76 -10.16
N VAL A 44 9.99 -15.03 -9.93
CA VAL A 44 9.92 -13.89 -9.01
C VAL A 44 9.38 -14.30 -7.65
N ASN A 45 10.19 -14.15 -6.60
CA ASN A 45 9.85 -14.47 -5.22
C ASN A 45 9.33 -13.24 -4.45
N SER A 46 8.37 -12.53 -5.03
CA SER A 46 7.70 -11.37 -4.43
C SER A 46 6.25 -11.27 -4.92
N LEU A 47 5.52 -10.22 -4.48
CA LEU A 47 4.19 -9.88 -5.01
C LEU A 47 4.22 -9.68 -6.52
N TRP A 48 5.33 -9.18 -7.06
CA TRP A 48 5.48 -8.84 -8.47
C TRP A 48 5.47 -10.05 -9.41
N ARG A 49 5.47 -11.28 -8.89
CA ARG A 49 5.16 -12.46 -9.67
C ARG A 49 3.77 -12.43 -10.32
N TYR A 50 2.87 -11.61 -9.75
CA TYR A 50 1.50 -11.38 -10.20
C TYR A 50 1.34 -10.07 -10.98
N ARG A 51 2.44 -9.52 -11.52
CA ARG A 51 2.45 -8.22 -12.21
C ARG A 51 1.37 -8.05 -13.26
N ASN A 52 0.98 -9.13 -13.94
CA ASN A 52 -0.07 -9.11 -14.96
C ASN A 52 -1.47 -8.82 -14.39
N ALA A 53 -1.68 -8.95 -13.08
CA ALA A 53 -2.90 -8.55 -12.38
C ALA A 53 -2.77 -7.20 -11.66
N LEU A 54 -1.55 -6.67 -11.53
CA LEU A 54 -1.35 -5.37 -10.91
C LEU A 54 -1.59 -4.28 -11.93
N LEU A 55 -2.29 -3.21 -11.52
CA LEU A 55 -2.59 -2.06 -12.37
C LEU A 55 -1.41 -1.07 -12.41
N VAL A 56 -0.19 -1.60 -12.51
CA VAL A 56 1.03 -0.82 -12.39
C VAL A 56 1.99 -1.28 -13.47
N ASP A 57 2.60 -0.32 -14.15
CA ASP A 57 3.70 -0.62 -15.07
C ASP A 57 4.88 -1.21 -14.27
N ALA A 58 5.33 -2.39 -14.68
CA ALA A 58 6.48 -3.04 -14.08
C ALA A 58 7.77 -2.20 -14.17
N ALA A 59 7.88 -1.30 -15.17
CA ALA A 59 9.01 -0.40 -15.31
C ALA A 59 9.09 0.66 -14.20
N THR A 60 7.98 0.97 -13.53
CA THR A 60 7.91 1.90 -12.39
C THR A 60 7.86 1.20 -11.04
N ALA A 61 8.02 -0.13 -11.02
CA ALA A 61 7.92 -0.94 -9.81
C ALA A 61 8.89 -0.48 -8.72
N VAL A 62 8.33 -0.22 -7.54
CA VAL A 62 9.05 0.07 -6.31
C VAL A 62 8.86 -1.13 -5.39
N THR A 63 9.88 -1.96 -5.25
CA THR A 63 9.79 -3.20 -4.48
C THR A 63 10.94 -3.32 -3.47
N MET A 64 10.66 -3.88 -2.33
CA MET A 64 11.63 -4.30 -1.30
C MET A 64 11.59 -5.83 -1.09
N GLY A 65 11.02 -6.58 -2.04
CA GLY A 65 10.87 -8.03 -1.97
C GLY A 65 9.64 -8.50 -1.19
N GLU A 66 8.66 -7.62 -0.99
CA GLU A 66 7.40 -7.92 -0.31
C GLU A 66 6.61 -9.06 -0.97
N GLY A 67 5.93 -9.83 -0.15
CA GLY A 67 5.23 -11.04 -0.60
C GLY A 67 6.03 -12.30 -0.30
N TRP A 68 5.64 -13.42 -0.90
CA TRP A 68 6.29 -14.72 -0.72
C TRP A 68 6.48 -15.14 0.76
N THR A 69 5.66 -14.59 1.65
CA THR A 69 5.72 -14.92 3.08
C THR A 69 5.39 -16.40 3.30
N PRO A 70 6.06 -17.07 4.24
CA PRO A 70 5.82 -18.47 4.55
C PRO A 70 4.38 -18.77 4.93
N LEU A 71 3.93 -19.97 4.60
CA LEU A 71 2.70 -20.57 5.09
C LEU A 71 3.11 -21.75 5.96
N VAL A 72 2.94 -21.61 7.27
CA VAL A 72 3.40 -22.60 8.25
C VAL A 72 2.21 -23.39 8.81
N PRO A 73 2.22 -24.72 8.73
CA PRO A 73 1.18 -25.54 9.33
C PRO A 73 1.23 -25.46 10.86
N GLY A 74 0.06 -25.52 11.49
CA GLY A 74 -0.07 -25.55 12.95
C GLY A 74 -1.47 -25.97 13.35
N HIS A 75 -1.81 -25.75 14.62
CA HIS A 75 -3.12 -26.06 15.17
C HIS A 75 -3.63 -24.90 16.02
N TRP A 76 -4.93 -24.67 15.99
CA TRP A 76 -5.66 -23.76 16.85
C TRP A 76 -6.83 -24.52 17.45
N ASP A 77 -6.87 -24.65 18.79
CA ASP A 77 -7.87 -25.43 19.53
C ASP A 77 -8.12 -26.85 18.93
N GLY A 78 -7.03 -27.53 18.56
CA GLY A 78 -7.07 -28.85 17.97
C GLY A 78 -7.42 -28.91 16.47
N VAL A 79 -7.79 -27.78 15.86
CA VAL A 79 -8.09 -27.69 14.42
C VAL A 79 -6.81 -27.41 13.63
N PRO A 80 -6.50 -28.18 12.57
CA PRO A 80 -5.39 -27.86 11.69
C PRO A 80 -5.59 -26.51 11.00
N VAL A 81 -4.58 -25.65 11.09
CA VAL A 81 -4.58 -24.31 10.47
C VAL A 81 -3.26 -24.06 9.76
N SER A 82 -3.26 -23.11 8.83
CA SER A 82 -2.03 -22.60 8.21
C SER A 82 -1.85 -21.13 8.54
N TYR A 83 -0.70 -20.79 9.12
CA TYR A 83 -0.36 -19.43 9.48
C TYR A 83 0.39 -18.76 8.34
N LYS A 84 -0.16 -17.68 7.77
CA LYS A 84 0.52 -16.84 6.80
C LYS A 84 1.33 -15.78 7.56
N LEU A 85 2.68 -15.87 7.50
CA LEU A 85 3.56 -15.07 8.34
C LEU A 85 3.79 -13.65 7.76
N GLU A 86 2.76 -12.81 7.77
CA GLU A 86 2.82 -11.46 7.18
C GLU A 86 3.76 -10.48 7.92
N PHE A 87 4.14 -10.78 9.16
CA PHE A 87 5.15 -10.03 9.90
C PHE A 87 6.58 -10.17 9.32
N MET A 88 6.80 -11.09 8.40
CA MET A 88 8.06 -11.24 7.66
C MET A 88 8.17 -10.31 6.45
N MET A 89 7.20 -9.44 6.22
CA MET A 89 7.29 -8.38 5.23
C MET A 89 8.36 -7.34 5.59
N PRO A 90 8.90 -6.58 4.63
CA PRO A 90 9.96 -5.58 4.85
C PRO A 90 9.69 -4.60 5.99
N THR A 91 8.46 -4.13 6.18
CA THR A 91 8.09 -3.25 7.31
C THR A 91 7.40 -3.97 8.46
N GLY A 92 7.36 -5.31 8.42
CA GLY A 92 6.76 -6.14 9.47
C GLY A 92 5.24 -6.28 9.38
N SER A 93 4.61 -5.92 8.26
CA SER A 93 3.16 -6.04 8.12
C SER A 93 2.69 -6.26 6.69
N PHE A 94 1.48 -6.81 6.55
CA PHE A 94 0.82 -7.02 5.25
C PHE A 94 0.55 -5.73 4.45
N LYS A 95 0.70 -4.56 5.07
CA LYS A 95 0.50 -3.26 4.40
C LYS A 95 1.43 -3.07 3.21
N ASP A 96 2.59 -3.69 3.25
CA ASP A 96 3.58 -3.66 2.17
C ASP A 96 3.04 -4.15 0.83
N ARG A 97 2.08 -5.08 0.84
CA ARG A 97 1.43 -5.56 -0.38
C ARG A 97 0.67 -4.47 -1.14
N GLY A 98 -0.03 -3.60 -0.41
CA GLY A 98 -0.74 -2.48 -1.01
C GLY A 98 0.21 -1.32 -1.33
N MET A 99 1.18 -1.07 -0.45
CA MET A 99 2.08 0.08 -0.60
C MET A 99 3.01 -0.06 -1.80
N THR A 100 3.55 -1.25 -2.09
CA THR A 100 4.36 -1.46 -3.29
C THR A 100 3.58 -1.08 -4.55
N ALA A 101 2.33 -1.54 -4.68
CA ALA A 101 1.49 -1.23 -5.85
C ALA A 101 1.11 0.25 -5.91
N MET A 102 0.68 0.83 -4.78
CA MET A 102 0.26 2.24 -4.70
C MET A 102 1.41 3.19 -5.02
N VAL A 103 2.56 3.03 -4.37
CA VAL A 103 3.74 3.90 -4.58
C VAL A 103 4.28 3.76 -6.00
N SER A 104 4.29 2.54 -6.55
CA SER A 104 4.70 2.32 -7.94
C SER A 104 3.77 3.02 -8.92
N SER A 105 2.45 2.96 -8.71
CA SER A 105 1.46 3.67 -9.51
C SER A 105 1.65 5.19 -9.45
N LEU A 106 1.79 5.75 -8.24
CA LEU A 106 2.02 7.17 -8.04
C LEU A 106 3.31 7.64 -8.70
N LYS A 107 4.39 6.84 -8.60
CA LYS A 107 5.65 7.10 -9.30
C LYS A 107 5.48 7.12 -10.81
N GLY A 108 4.72 6.17 -11.37
CA GLY A 108 4.37 6.13 -12.79
C GLY A 108 3.60 7.37 -13.26
N CYS A 109 2.81 7.98 -12.38
CA CYS A 109 2.10 9.23 -12.64
C CYS A 109 2.95 10.50 -12.38
N GLY A 110 4.24 10.37 -12.06
CA GLY A 110 5.14 11.50 -11.82
C GLY A 110 4.96 12.19 -10.45
N ILE A 111 4.25 11.55 -9.52
CA ILE A 111 4.09 12.07 -8.16
C ILE A 111 5.41 11.94 -7.41
N SER A 112 5.83 13.00 -6.74
CA SER A 112 7.10 13.09 -6.00
C SER A 112 6.93 13.32 -4.49
N GLU A 113 5.70 13.48 -4.03
CA GLU A 113 5.39 13.70 -2.61
C GLU A 113 4.09 12.96 -2.24
N VAL A 114 4.11 12.33 -1.07
CA VAL A 114 2.96 11.58 -0.53
C VAL A 114 2.69 11.98 0.91
N LEU A 115 1.41 11.92 1.29
CA LEU A 115 0.95 12.21 2.63
C LEU A 115 -0.05 11.16 3.07
N GLU A 116 0.03 10.76 4.35
CA GLU A 116 -0.93 9.84 4.98
C GLU A 116 -1.14 10.21 6.45
N ASP A 117 -2.33 9.92 6.96
CA ASP A 117 -2.77 10.20 8.32
C ASP A 117 -2.70 8.98 9.26
N SER A 118 -1.71 8.09 9.08
CA SER A 118 -1.59 6.85 9.85
C SER A 118 -0.32 6.79 10.69
N SER A 119 -0.46 6.75 12.00
CA SER A 119 0.66 6.45 12.93
C SER A 119 1.00 4.96 13.06
N GLY A 120 0.29 4.08 12.33
CA GLY A 120 0.44 2.61 12.41
C GLY A 120 1.21 2.00 11.25
N ASN A 121 0.91 0.72 10.98
CA ASN A 121 1.58 -0.06 9.94
C ASN A 121 1.46 0.55 8.53
N ALA A 122 0.37 1.27 8.22
CA ALA A 122 0.21 1.91 6.92
C ALA A 122 1.21 3.07 6.77
N GLY A 123 1.30 3.98 7.76
CA GLY A 123 2.29 5.06 7.75
C GLY A 123 3.73 4.54 7.72
N ALA A 124 4.05 3.49 8.48
CA ALA A 124 5.37 2.85 8.45
C ALA A 124 5.70 2.28 7.06
N SER A 125 4.74 1.59 6.45
CA SER A 125 4.91 1.02 5.11
C SER A 125 5.04 2.12 4.05
N LEU A 126 4.15 3.14 4.06
CA LEU A 126 4.26 4.26 3.12
C LEU A 126 5.62 4.96 3.23
N SER A 127 6.09 5.23 4.46
CA SER A 127 7.39 5.87 4.68
C SER A 127 8.54 5.10 4.04
N ALA A 128 8.56 3.77 4.22
CA ALA A 128 9.60 2.91 3.67
C ALA A 128 9.55 2.85 2.13
N TYR A 129 8.37 2.67 1.54
CA TYR A 129 8.22 2.60 0.09
C TYR A 129 8.40 3.95 -0.60
N ALA A 130 8.01 5.06 0.04
CA ALA A 130 8.30 6.40 -0.45
C ALA A 130 9.81 6.67 -0.48
N ALA A 131 10.54 6.29 0.58
CA ALA A 131 11.99 6.37 0.61
C ALA A 131 12.64 5.54 -0.51
N ALA A 132 12.19 4.30 -0.71
CA ALA A 132 12.66 3.43 -1.80
C ALA A 132 12.35 4.02 -3.19
N ALA A 133 11.27 4.79 -3.32
CA ALA A 133 10.90 5.47 -4.57
C ALA A 133 11.63 6.79 -4.81
N GLY A 134 12.31 7.35 -3.80
CA GLY A 134 12.89 8.69 -3.82
C GLY A 134 11.84 9.80 -3.70
N MET A 135 10.69 9.50 -3.11
CA MET A 135 9.59 10.46 -2.88
C MET A 135 9.71 11.10 -1.50
N ARG A 136 9.28 12.35 -1.38
CA ARG A 136 9.05 12.98 -0.08
C ARG A 136 7.82 12.33 0.57
N CYS A 137 7.92 12.05 1.86
CA CYS A 137 6.83 11.44 2.62
C CYS A 137 6.55 12.27 3.87
N ARG A 138 5.28 12.57 4.09
CA ARG A 138 4.79 13.23 5.30
C ARG A 138 3.71 12.36 5.94
N ILE A 139 3.86 12.09 7.23
CA ILE A 139 2.89 11.31 8.00
C ILE A 139 2.31 12.18 9.11
N LEU A 140 1.00 12.37 9.06
CA LEU A 140 0.24 13.06 10.08
C LEU A 140 -0.11 12.08 11.21
N VAL A 141 0.19 12.45 12.45
CA VAL A 141 -0.07 11.61 13.62
C VAL A 141 -0.76 12.40 14.72
N PRO A 142 -1.66 11.81 15.51
CA PRO A 142 -2.19 12.49 16.68
C PRO A 142 -1.09 12.66 17.75
N GLU A 143 -1.19 13.70 18.56
CA GLU A 143 -0.25 13.97 19.67
C GLU A 143 -0.15 12.81 20.68
N THR A 144 -1.17 11.95 20.71
CA THR A 144 -1.23 10.75 21.56
C THR A 144 -0.54 9.52 20.95
N ALA A 145 0.02 9.63 19.76
CA ALA A 145 0.69 8.52 19.10
C ALA A 145 1.92 8.08 19.89
N SER A 146 2.06 6.75 20.10
CA SER A 146 3.16 6.20 20.88
C SER A 146 4.49 6.29 20.14
N TYR A 147 5.58 6.59 20.87
CA TYR A 147 6.92 6.70 20.33
C TYR A 147 7.38 5.52 19.44
N PRO A 148 7.16 4.24 19.82
CA PRO A 148 7.59 3.12 18.97
C PRO A 148 6.96 3.13 17.57
N LYS A 149 5.72 3.60 17.44
CA LYS A 149 5.04 3.71 16.13
C LYS A 149 5.65 4.82 15.28
N ILE A 150 5.98 5.95 15.91
CA ILE A 150 6.59 7.11 15.24
C ILE A 150 8.04 6.81 14.85
N ALA A 151 8.77 6.09 15.70
CA ALA A 151 10.18 5.79 15.47
C ALA A 151 10.44 5.05 14.15
N GLN A 152 9.60 4.07 13.80
CA GLN A 152 9.71 3.33 12.55
C GLN A 152 9.47 4.24 11.33
N ILE A 153 8.47 5.14 11.41
CA ILE A 153 8.15 6.11 10.37
C ILE A 153 9.33 7.06 10.15
N ALA A 154 9.84 7.65 11.23
CA ALA A 154 10.95 8.58 11.20
C ALA A 154 12.26 7.94 10.72
N ALA A 155 12.51 6.67 11.07
CA ALA A 155 13.70 5.93 10.64
C ALA A 155 13.77 5.77 9.11
N CYS A 156 12.63 5.79 8.41
CA CYS A 156 12.57 5.78 6.95
C CYS A 156 12.72 7.18 6.32
N GLY A 157 12.96 8.22 7.12
CA GLY A 157 13.17 9.59 6.63
C GLY A 157 11.88 10.37 6.33
N ALA A 158 10.71 9.87 6.71
CA ALA A 158 9.47 10.61 6.57
C ALA A 158 9.38 11.76 7.57
N GLU A 159 8.81 12.89 7.15
CA GLU A 159 8.44 13.99 8.02
C GLU A 159 7.23 13.59 8.87
N VAL A 160 7.41 13.53 10.19
CA VAL A 160 6.31 13.27 11.12
C VAL A 160 5.72 14.57 11.58
N VAL A 161 4.46 14.83 11.27
CA VAL A 161 3.72 16.03 11.66
C VAL A 161 2.71 15.66 12.74
N THR A 162 2.88 16.20 13.93
CA THR A 162 1.96 15.97 15.04
C THR A 162 0.78 16.93 14.95
N ILE A 163 -0.41 16.38 14.95
CA ILE A 163 -1.68 17.12 14.96
C ILE A 163 -2.27 17.03 16.36
N ARG A 164 -2.66 18.17 16.89
CA ARG A 164 -3.32 18.25 18.19
C ARG A 164 -4.75 17.73 18.09
N GLY A 165 -5.11 16.80 18.97
CA GLY A 165 -6.45 16.24 19.02
C GLY A 165 -6.52 14.72 18.83
N SER A 166 -7.68 14.28 18.38
CA SER A 166 -8.01 12.86 18.17
C SER A 166 -7.53 12.34 16.81
N ARG A 167 -7.71 11.05 16.57
CA ARG A 167 -7.50 10.43 15.26
C ARG A 167 -8.37 11.07 14.16
N GLN A 168 -9.58 11.54 14.50
CA GLN A 168 -10.46 12.21 13.55
C GLN A 168 -9.92 13.58 13.15
N ASP A 169 -9.39 14.33 14.12
CA ASP A 169 -8.79 15.65 13.85
C ASP A 169 -7.56 15.58 12.94
N VAL A 170 -6.89 14.42 12.89
CA VAL A 170 -5.79 14.16 11.95
C VAL A 170 -6.30 13.87 10.53
N ALA A 171 -7.49 13.28 10.41
CA ALA A 171 -8.07 12.87 9.12
C ALA A 171 -8.80 14.02 8.41
N ASP A 172 -9.28 15.02 9.15
CA ASP A 172 -9.99 16.22 8.66
C ASP A 172 -9.03 17.30 8.21
#